data_67f76715345a0184964ada0062f37b85
#
_entry.id   67f76715345a0184964ada0062f37b85
#
_cell.length_a   1.000
_cell.length_b   1.000
_cell.length_c   1.000
_cell.angle_alpha   90.00
_cell.angle_beta   90.00
_cell.angle_gamma   90.00
#
_symmetry.space_group_name_H-M   'P 1'
#
loop_
_entity.id
_entity.type
_entity.pdbx_description
1 polymer ?
#
loop_
_entity_poly.entity_id
_entity_poly.type
_entity_poly.pdbx_seq_one_letter_code
_entity_poly.pdbx_strand_id
1 'polypeptide(L)'
;MEYDSLLELVKKRRSIRRFKPDPIPDESVEKIIDVARWAPSGLNIQPWEFVVVKDRELKDRIVKLSEAGGPLPRDPMDFSNAPVYIILLGDPRTKAGLPPRLAANNEMNQPVFNSSLASAFLYMHLAAAALGLASQWMSRVGLPFMQPELKKLLGIPEGFQVYDMMVVGYPAIKAREKLLRPKDKMIHYGAAEKDDFRTDEEVEDFANRTRTWAMATIGRDKD
;
A
#
# COMPACT_ATOMS: atom_id res chain seq x y z
N MET A 1 -7.71 -17.24 15.77
CA MET A 1 -8.61 -16.74 14.67
C MET A 1 -8.80 -17.91 13.73
N GLU A 2 -10.02 -18.31 13.47
CA GLU A 2 -10.31 -19.38 12.51
C GLU A 2 -10.07 -18.89 11.08
N TYR A 3 -9.84 -19.81 10.15
CA TYR A 3 -9.57 -19.52 8.74
C TYR A 3 -10.63 -18.60 8.11
N ASP A 4 -11.91 -18.89 8.37
CA ASP A 4 -13.02 -18.10 7.81
C ASP A 4 -13.01 -16.65 8.30
N SER A 5 -12.69 -16.43 9.57
CA SER A 5 -12.53 -15.08 10.13
C SER A 5 -11.38 -14.29 9.46
N LEU A 6 -10.28 -14.97 9.18
CA LEU A 6 -9.16 -14.38 8.45
C LEU A 6 -9.57 -14.05 7.01
N LEU A 7 -10.24 -14.99 6.33
CA LEU A 7 -10.70 -14.80 4.96
C LEU A 7 -11.68 -13.62 4.84
N GLU A 8 -12.62 -13.50 5.78
CA GLU A 8 -13.57 -12.38 5.82
C GLU A 8 -12.85 -11.04 6.06
N LEU A 9 -11.86 -10.99 6.96
CA LEU A 9 -11.04 -9.79 7.16
C LEU A 9 -10.32 -9.39 5.87
N VAL A 10 -9.69 -10.35 5.17
CA VAL A 10 -9.00 -10.09 3.91
C VAL A 10 -9.95 -9.62 2.82
N LYS A 11 -11.16 -10.17 2.75
CA LYS A 11 -12.21 -9.73 1.81
C LYS A 11 -12.73 -8.34 2.17
N LYS A 12 -12.90 -8.03 3.45
CA LYS A 12 -13.35 -6.73 3.95
C LYS A 12 -12.37 -5.61 3.62
N ARG A 13 -11.06 -5.89 3.63
CA ARG A 13 -10.05 -4.91 3.27
C ARG A 13 -10.16 -4.54 1.79
N ARG A 14 -10.46 -3.30 1.51
CA ARG A 14 -10.59 -2.76 0.15
C ARG A 14 -9.87 -1.42 0.03
N SER A 15 -9.43 -1.09 -1.18
CA SER A 15 -8.88 0.24 -1.47
C SER A 15 -10.03 1.23 -1.61
N ILE A 16 -10.21 2.06 -0.61
CA ILE A 16 -11.17 3.17 -0.59
C ILE A 16 -10.42 4.45 -0.87
N ARG A 17 -10.98 5.30 -1.73
CA ARG A 17 -10.36 6.55 -2.20
C ARG A 17 -11.12 7.81 -1.82
N ARG A 18 -12.25 7.66 -1.15
CA ARG A 18 -13.04 8.77 -0.59
C ARG A 18 -13.30 8.52 0.88
N PHE A 19 -12.97 9.49 1.69
CA PHE A 19 -13.01 9.40 3.14
C PHE A 19 -13.90 10.49 3.71
N LYS A 20 -14.52 10.19 4.85
CA LYS A 20 -15.12 11.20 5.69
C LYS A 20 -14.02 12.00 6.39
N PRO A 21 -14.25 13.30 6.68
CA PRO A 21 -13.27 14.13 7.38
C PRO A 21 -13.20 13.83 8.88
N ASP A 22 -14.04 12.94 9.39
CA ASP A 22 -14.11 12.60 10.81
C ASP A 22 -12.74 12.09 11.32
N PRO A 23 -12.26 12.63 12.45
CA PRO A 23 -11.00 12.18 13.01
C PRO A 23 -11.07 10.72 13.47
N ILE A 24 -9.97 10.00 13.36
CA ILE A 24 -9.83 8.67 13.97
C ILE A 24 -9.04 8.79 15.27
N PRO A 25 -9.34 7.95 16.29
CA PRO A 25 -8.62 7.96 17.55
C PRO A 25 -7.11 7.67 17.35
N ASP A 26 -6.26 8.31 18.13
CA ASP A 26 -4.81 8.09 18.10
C ASP A 26 -4.48 6.64 18.40
N GLU A 27 -5.18 6.03 19.35
CA GLU A 27 -5.07 4.61 19.66
C GLU A 27 -5.30 3.70 18.44
N SER A 28 -6.16 4.10 17.49
CA SER A 28 -6.36 3.34 16.24
C SER A 28 -5.13 3.40 15.34
N VAL A 29 -4.44 4.54 15.29
CA VAL A 29 -3.17 4.69 14.55
C VAL A 29 -2.09 3.84 15.19
N GLU A 30 -1.97 3.88 16.52
CA GLU A 30 -1.02 3.07 17.28
C GLU A 30 -1.26 1.58 17.06
N LYS A 31 -2.50 1.10 17.11
CA LYS A 31 -2.86 -0.30 16.84
C LYS A 31 -2.50 -0.72 15.42
N ILE A 32 -2.66 0.15 14.43
CA ILE A 32 -2.25 -0.13 13.04
C ILE A 32 -0.73 -0.34 12.97
N ILE A 33 0.03 0.54 13.60
CA ILE A 33 1.50 0.46 13.63
C ILE A 33 1.96 -0.75 14.45
N ASP A 34 1.31 -1.04 15.56
CA ASP A 34 1.67 -2.18 16.40
C ASP A 34 1.54 -3.50 15.64
N VAL A 35 0.46 -3.70 14.89
CA VAL A 35 0.29 -4.89 14.02
C VAL A 35 1.38 -4.94 12.93
N ALA A 36 1.78 -3.81 12.35
CA ALA A 36 2.83 -3.75 11.34
C ALA A 36 4.20 -4.22 11.86
N ARG A 37 4.50 -3.96 13.14
CA ARG A 37 5.74 -4.40 13.80
C ARG A 37 5.89 -5.93 13.86
N TRP A 38 4.80 -6.68 13.79
CA TRP A 38 4.79 -8.15 13.78
C TRP A 38 4.97 -8.73 12.38
N ALA A 39 5.14 -7.90 11.36
CA ALA A 39 5.37 -8.39 10.01
C ALA A 39 6.69 -9.17 9.90
N PRO A 40 6.74 -10.20 9.06
CA PRO A 40 8.00 -10.88 8.80
C PRO A 40 8.96 -9.97 8.05
N SER A 41 10.24 -10.03 8.40
CA SER A 41 11.32 -9.37 7.67
C SER A 41 12.51 -10.30 7.51
N GLY A 42 13.26 -10.14 6.42
CA GLY A 42 14.45 -10.96 6.18
C GLY A 42 15.42 -10.89 7.36
N LEU A 43 15.72 -12.05 7.97
CA LEU A 43 16.55 -12.16 9.17
C LEU A 43 16.14 -11.24 10.33
N ASN A 44 14.86 -10.87 10.37
CA ASN A 44 14.28 -9.98 11.38
C ASN A 44 14.95 -8.60 11.46
N ILE A 45 15.40 -8.06 10.31
CA ILE A 45 16.07 -6.74 10.26
C ILE A 45 15.15 -5.56 10.52
N GLN A 46 13.83 -5.75 10.47
CA GLN A 46 12.80 -4.77 10.81
C GLN A 46 13.09 -3.36 10.25
N PRO A 47 13.15 -3.20 8.92
CA PRO A 47 13.68 -1.99 8.29
C PRO A 47 12.73 -0.79 8.30
N TRP A 48 11.59 -0.90 8.93
CA TRP A 48 10.50 0.06 8.85
C TRP A 48 10.59 1.18 9.89
N GLU A 49 10.24 2.38 9.45
CA GLU A 49 9.92 3.55 10.26
C GLU A 49 8.61 4.16 9.78
N PHE A 50 7.89 4.84 10.66
CA PHE A 50 6.56 5.36 10.35
C PHE A 50 6.50 6.86 10.62
N VAL A 51 6.06 7.64 9.62
CA VAL A 51 5.75 9.06 9.79
C VAL A 51 4.23 9.24 9.71
N VAL A 52 3.63 9.69 10.80
CA VAL A 52 2.17 9.93 10.88
C VAL A 52 1.89 11.41 10.66
N VAL A 53 1.07 11.71 9.64
CA VAL A 53 0.68 13.08 9.28
C VAL A 53 -0.81 13.25 9.52
N LYS A 54 -1.16 14.13 10.46
CA LYS A 54 -2.54 14.55 10.78
C LYS A 54 -2.78 16.02 10.46
N ASP A 55 -1.72 16.81 10.47
CA ASP A 55 -1.78 18.24 10.17
C ASP A 55 -2.36 18.49 8.78
N ARG A 56 -3.33 19.40 8.70
CA ARG A 56 -4.07 19.68 7.46
C ARG A 56 -3.19 20.30 6.41
N GLU A 57 -2.34 21.25 6.79
CA GLU A 57 -1.47 21.96 5.84
C GLU A 57 -0.44 21.01 5.23
N LEU A 58 0.18 20.14 6.06
CA LEU A 58 1.11 19.10 5.57
C LEU A 58 0.41 18.13 4.61
N LYS A 59 -0.81 17.69 4.93
CA LYS A 59 -1.59 16.82 4.05
C LYS A 59 -1.89 17.48 2.71
N ASP A 60 -2.34 18.73 2.71
CA ASP A 60 -2.63 19.50 1.48
C ASP A 60 -1.38 19.70 0.63
N ARG A 61 -0.21 19.88 1.24
CA ARG A 61 1.08 19.94 0.54
C ARG A 61 1.47 18.60 -0.07
N ILE A 62 1.23 17.47 0.63
CA ILE A 62 1.45 16.12 0.09
C ILE A 62 0.55 15.87 -1.14
N VAL A 63 -0.72 16.28 -1.07
CA VAL A 63 -1.65 16.21 -2.23
C VAL A 63 -1.09 16.96 -3.43
N LYS A 64 -0.69 18.21 -3.24
CA LYS A 64 -0.08 19.04 -4.30
C LYS A 64 1.18 18.43 -4.90
N LEU A 65 2.06 17.86 -4.06
CA LEU A 65 3.25 17.15 -4.53
C LEU A 65 2.86 15.94 -5.38
N SER A 66 1.81 15.22 -5.00
CA SER A 66 1.34 14.05 -5.77
C SER A 66 0.81 14.44 -7.15
N GLU A 67 0.29 15.64 -7.32
CA GLU A 67 -0.23 16.15 -8.60
C GLU A 67 0.89 16.60 -9.55
N ALA A 68 2.04 17.05 -9.02
CA ALA A 68 3.14 17.60 -9.79
C ALA A 68 3.77 16.61 -10.81
N GLY A 69 3.63 15.33 -10.62
CA GLY A 69 4.13 14.28 -11.53
C GLY A 69 3.24 13.99 -12.73
N GLY A 70 2.38 14.90 -13.12
CA GLY A 70 1.42 14.78 -14.23
C GLY A 70 0.01 14.43 -13.73
N PRO A 71 -1.00 14.65 -14.57
CA PRO A 71 -2.37 14.40 -14.17
C PRO A 71 -2.53 12.96 -13.77
N LEU A 72 -2.94 12.74 -12.52
CA LEU A 72 -3.58 11.49 -12.18
C LEU A 72 -4.76 11.32 -13.15
N PRO A 73 -5.03 10.11 -13.66
CA PRO A 73 -6.25 9.88 -14.42
C PRO A 73 -7.36 10.62 -13.69
N ARG A 74 -8.20 11.35 -14.40
CA ARG A 74 -9.29 12.19 -13.86
C ARG A 74 -10.20 11.36 -12.96
N ASP A 75 -9.67 10.96 -11.83
CA ASP A 75 -10.44 10.42 -10.73
C ASP A 75 -10.32 11.42 -9.62
N PRO A 76 -11.40 11.77 -9.01
CA PRO A 76 -11.33 12.32 -7.68
C PRO A 76 -10.77 11.23 -6.74
N MET A 77 -9.46 10.97 -6.83
CA MET A 77 -8.76 10.36 -5.71
C MET A 77 -8.73 11.42 -4.60
N ASP A 78 -9.93 11.76 -4.13
CA ASP A 78 -10.10 12.75 -3.10
C ASP A 78 -9.80 12.13 -1.74
N PHE A 79 -8.53 11.72 -1.61
CA PHE A 79 -8.01 11.29 -0.33
C PHE A 79 -7.70 12.48 0.59
N SER A 80 -7.85 13.72 0.10
CA SER A 80 -7.58 14.95 0.86
C SER A 80 -8.39 15.04 2.15
N ASN A 81 -9.60 14.48 2.16
CA ASN A 81 -10.46 14.45 3.33
C ASN A 81 -10.08 13.38 4.37
N ALA A 82 -9.19 12.45 4.05
CA ALA A 82 -8.78 11.46 5.03
C ALA A 82 -8.08 12.12 6.23
N PRO A 83 -8.43 11.72 7.46
CA PRO A 83 -7.89 12.35 8.65
C PRO A 83 -6.40 12.09 8.87
N VAL A 84 -5.88 10.94 8.43
CA VAL A 84 -4.51 10.53 8.71
C VAL A 84 -3.82 9.94 7.48
N TYR A 85 -2.54 10.32 7.28
CA TYR A 85 -1.61 9.64 6.38
C TYR A 85 -0.51 9.02 7.20
N ILE A 86 -0.14 7.77 6.88
CA ILE A 86 0.99 7.07 7.49
C ILE A 86 1.97 6.71 6.38
N ILE A 87 3.14 7.35 6.39
CA ILE A 87 4.21 7.10 5.42
C ILE A 87 5.11 6.01 5.99
N LEU A 88 5.26 4.91 5.26
CA LEU A 88 6.21 3.87 5.58
C LEU A 88 7.56 4.20 4.96
N LEU A 89 8.58 4.26 5.80
CA LEU A 89 9.97 4.44 5.40
C LEU A 89 10.74 3.13 5.59
N GLY A 90 11.73 2.93 4.75
CA GLY A 90 12.73 1.91 4.94
C GLY A 90 14.08 2.51 5.32
N ASP A 91 14.69 2.00 6.39
CA ASP A 91 16.07 2.34 6.78
C ASP A 91 17.06 1.37 6.14
N PRO A 92 17.81 1.77 5.08
CA PRO A 92 18.75 0.87 4.41
C PRO A 92 19.93 0.43 5.29
N ARG A 93 20.21 1.14 6.39
CA ARG A 93 21.30 0.81 7.33
C ARG A 93 21.05 -0.54 8.00
N THR A 94 19.78 -0.94 8.15
CA THR A 94 19.39 -2.25 8.71
C THR A 94 19.89 -3.43 7.88
N LYS A 95 20.23 -3.22 6.61
CA LYS A 95 20.88 -4.22 5.74
C LYS A 95 22.22 -4.71 6.30
N ALA A 96 22.87 -3.93 7.17
CA ALA A 96 24.06 -4.36 7.88
C ALA A 96 23.82 -5.60 8.78
N GLY A 97 22.59 -5.87 9.18
CA GLY A 97 22.21 -7.09 9.90
C GLY A 97 22.12 -8.35 9.03
N LEU A 98 22.26 -8.22 7.70
CA LEU A 98 22.29 -9.35 6.78
C LEU A 98 23.69 -10.00 6.76
N PRO A 99 23.81 -11.30 6.35
CA PRO A 99 25.10 -11.92 6.12
C PRO A 99 25.97 -11.08 5.18
N PRO A 100 27.30 -10.99 5.40
CA PRO A 100 28.18 -10.06 4.67
C PRO A 100 28.04 -10.12 3.15
N ARG A 101 27.94 -11.33 2.57
CA ARG A 101 27.76 -11.50 1.11
C ARG A 101 26.45 -10.90 0.61
N LEU A 102 25.38 -11.03 1.41
CA LEU A 102 24.07 -10.49 1.06
C LEU A 102 24.04 -8.98 1.31
N ALA A 103 24.58 -8.50 2.42
CA ALA A 103 24.65 -7.07 2.74
C ALA A 103 25.43 -6.28 1.67
N ALA A 104 26.51 -6.84 1.14
CA ALA A 104 27.35 -6.20 0.13
C ALA A 104 26.75 -6.22 -1.30
N ASN A 105 25.72 -7.03 -1.55
CA ASN A 105 25.13 -7.18 -2.89
C ASN A 105 23.72 -6.56 -2.93
N ASN A 106 23.62 -5.38 -3.55
CA ASN A 106 22.34 -4.65 -3.59
C ASN A 106 21.28 -5.37 -4.42
N GLU A 107 21.62 -6.09 -5.47
CA GLU A 107 20.65 -6.87 -6.26
C GLU A 107 20.02 -7.99 -5.43
N MET A 108 20.78 -8.57 -4.52
CA MET A 108 20.29 -9.63 -3.65
C MET A 108 19.55 -9.10 -2.42
N ASN A 109 19.99 -8.00 -1.82
CA ASN A 109 19.42 -7.50 -0.58
C ASN A 109 18.19 -6.60 -0.80
N GLN A 110 18.09 -5.90 -1.92
CA GLN A 110 16.96 -5.01 -2.19
C GLN A 110 15.60 -5.73 -2.28
N PRO A 111 15.48 -6.90 -2.93
CA PRO A 111 14.23 -7.68 -2.87
C PRO A 111 13.84 -8.08 -1.45
N VAL A 112 14.79 -8.51 -0.61
CA VAL A 112 14.55 -8.85 0.81
C VAL A 112 14.07 -7.64 1.59
N PHE A 113 14.72 -6.50 1.39
CA PHE A 113 14.36 -5.24 2.02
C PHE A 113 12.95 -4.78 1.62
N ASN A 114 12.66 -4.77 0.32
CA ASN A 114 11.34 -4.34 -0.18
C ASN A 114 10.22 -5.29 0.23
N SER A 115 10.44 -6.61 0.23
CA SER A 115 9.43 -7.57 0.69
C SER A 115 9.13 -7.45 2.18
N SER A 116 10.13 -7.09 2.99
CA SER A 116 9.94 -6.78 4.41
C SER A 116 9.02 -5.57 4.60
N LEU A 117 9.28 -4.48 3.86
CA LEU A 117 8.43 -3.29 3.89
C LEU A 117 7.01 -3.57 3.38
N ALA A 118 6.88 -4.35 2.29
CA ALA A 118 5.59 -4.74 1.74
C ALA A 118 4.76 -5.54 2.75
N SER A 119 5.40 -6.43 3.51
CA SER A 119 4.75 -7.24 4.55
C SER A 119 4.19 -6.36 5.67
N ALA A 120 5.00 -5.43 6.20
CA ALA A 120 4.55 -4.49 7.22
C ALA A 120 3.41 -3.61 6.71
N PHE A 121 3.52 -3.13 5.47
CA PHE A 121 2.50 -2.27 4.86
C PHE A 121 1.17 -2.99 4.65
N LEU A 122 1.20 -4.26 4.22
CA LEU A 122 -0.01 -5.08 4.13
C LEU A 122 -0.66 -5.29 5.51
N TYR A 123 0.14 -5.53 6.54
CA TYR A 123 -0.36 -5.69 7.92
C TYR A 123 -1.07 -4.42 8.41
N MET A 124 -0.55 -3.23 8.10
CA MET A 124 -1.25 -1.96 8.39
C MET A 124 -2.66 -1.93 7.77
N HIS A 125 -2.78 -2.33 6.52
CA HIS A 125 -4.07 -2.35 5.81
C HIS A 125 -5.06 -3.36 6.39
N LEU A 126 -4.59 -4.51 6.84
CA LEU A 126 -5.42 -5.51 7.52
C LEU A 126 -5.85 -5.02 8.90
N ALA A 127 -4.95 -4.39 9.65
CA ALA A 127 -5.26 -3.79 10.95
C ALA A 127 -6.34 -2.69 10.83
N ALA A 128 -6.21 -1.79 9.85
CA ALA A 128 -7.23 -0.78 9.59
C ALA A 128 -8.60 -1.41 9.28
N ALA A 129 -8.64 -2.46 8.45
CA ALA A 129 -9.88 -3.17 8.13
C ALA A 129 -10.48 -3.86 9.36
N ALA A 130 -9.66 -4.42 10.25
CA ALA A 130 -10.09 -5.02 11.51
C ALA A 130 -10.72 -3.98 12.46
N LEU A 131 -10.20 -2.75 12.44
CA LEU A 131 -10.72 -1.60 13.21
C LEU A 131 -11.96 -0.95 12.57
N GLY A 132 -12.46 -1.48 11.45
CA GLY A 132 -13.60 -0.88 10.72
C GLY A 132 -13.23 0.36 9.92
N LEU A 133 -11.95 0.65 9.76
CA LEU A 133 -11.45 1.77 8.98
C LEU A 133 -11.23 1.37 7.51
N ALA A 134 -11.34 2.34 6.65
CA ALA A 134 -10.96 2.23 5.25
C ALA A 134 -9.52 2.70 5.04
N SER A 135 -8.88 2.16 4.02
CA SER A 135 -7.54 2.59 3.67
C SER A 135 -7.29 2.57 2.17
N GLN A 136 -6.32 3.40 1.73
CA GLN A 136 -5.79 3.42 0.38
C GLN A 136 -4.29 3.20 0.42
N TRP A 137 -3.80 2.32 -0.46
CA TRP A 137 -2.38 2.15 -0.75
C TRP A 137 -1.95 3.18 -1.78
N MET A 138 -1.08 4.11 -1.40
CA MET A 138 -0.57 5.18 -2.25
C MET A 138 0.93 4.98 -2.53
N SER A 139 1.24 4.29 -3.63
CA SER A 139 2.64 4.02 -4.02
C SER A 139 3.32 5.18 -4.76
N ARG A 140 2.55 6.18 -5.19
CA ARG A 140 3.10 7.34 -5.89
C ARG A 140 4.16 8.10 -5.07
N VAL A 141 4.03 8.11 -3.74
CA VAL A 141 4.99 8.78 -2.85
C VAL A 141 6.39 8.17 -2.89
N GLY A 142 6.52 6.90 -3.27
CA GLY A 142 7.78 6.20 -3.47
C GLY A 142 8.47 6.49 -4.82
N LEU A 143 7.83 7.23 -5.73
CA LEU A 143 8.40 7.51 -7.04
C LEU A 143 9.56 8.53 -6.96
N PRO A 144 10.58 8.42 -7.83
CA PRO A 144 11.79 9.23 -7.77
C PRO A 144 11.54 10.74 -7.76
N PHE A 145 10.53 11.23 -8.47
CA PHE A 145 10.21 12.66 -8.52
C PHE A 145 9.59 13.19 -7.23
N MET A 146 8.97 12.34 -6.42
CA MET A 146 8.24 12.76 -5.23
C MET A 146 9.05 12.58 -3.94
N GLN A 147 9.93 11.60 -3.89
CA GLN A 147 10.70 11.29 -2.67
C GLN A 147 11.51 12.48 -2.12
N PRO A 148 12.30 13.21 -2.92
CA PRO A 148 13.10 14.34 -2.39
C PRO A 148 12.23 15.43 -1.77
N GLU A 149 11.15 15.80 -2.45
CA GLU A 149 10.24 16.86 -1.99
C GLU A 149 9.47 16.41 -0.73
N LEU A 150 9.04 15.15 -0.67
CA LEU A 150 8.38 14.61 0.50
C LEU A 150 9.32 14.52 1.70
N LYS A 151 10.55 14.08 1.51
CA LYS A 151 11.58 14.06 2.55
C LYS A 151 11.84 15.46 3.11
N LYS A 152 12.02 16.43 2.23
CA LYS A 152 12.22 17.84 2.62
C LYS A 152 11.01 18.38 3.38
N LEU A 153 9.78 18.08 2.91
CA LEU A 153 8.55 18.53 3.55
C LEU A 153 8.39 18.00 4.97
N LEU A 154 8.74 16.74 5.19
CA LEU A 154 8.51 16.03 6.44
C LEU A 154 9.75 15.90 7.34
N GLY A 155 10.89 16.47 6.95
CA GLY A 155 12.14 16.38 7.70
C GLY A 155 12.73 14.96 7.72
N ILE A 156 12.45 14.15 6.71
CA ILE A 156 12.94 12.76 6.62
C ILE A 156 14.40 12.79 6.14
N PRO A 157 15.34 12.11 6.84
CA PRO A 157 16.74 12.06 6.43
C PRO A 157 16.91 11.45 5.04
N GLU A 158 17.86 11.99 4.23
CA GLU A 158 18.10 11.58 2.85
C GLU A 158 18.37 10.09 2.68
N GLY A 159 19.03 9.46 3.66
CA GLY A 159 19.38 8.03 3.62
C GLY A 159 18.18 7.07 3.67
N PHE A 160 17.00 7.53 4.10
CA PHE A 160 15.81 6.68 4.14
C PHE A 160 15.19 6.51 2.75
N GLN A 161 14.62 5.34 2.50
CA GLN A 161 13.74 5.11 1.36
C GLN A 161 12.30 5.43 1.77
N VAL A 162 11.62 6.32 1.05
CA VAL A 162 10.15 6.41 1.15
C VAL A 162 9.60 5.19 0.42
N TYR A 163 8.93 4.29 1.15
CA TYR A 163 8.35 3.10 0.54
C TYR A 163 6.99 3.45 -0.07
N ASP A 164 5.98 3.61 0.76
CA ASP A 164 4.62 3.95 0.33
C ASP A 164 3.88 4.72 1.43
N MET A 165 2.71 5.28 1.11
CA MET A 165 1.86 5.98 2.05
C MET A 165 0.51 5.29 2.17
N MET A 166 0.09 5.02 3.40
CA MET A 166 -1.27 4.62 3.73
C MET A 166 -2.11 5.84 4.03
N VAL A 167 -3.17 6.02 3.28
CA VAL A 167 -4.24 6.96 3.61
C VAL A 167 -5.31 6.19 4.40
N VAL A 168 -5.72 6.69 5.56
CA VAL A 168 -6.65 5.97 6.45
C VAL A 168 -7.69 6.89 7.07
N GLY A 169 -8.92 6.37 7.20
CA GLY A 169 -10.07 7.08 7.78
C GLY A 169 -11.37 6.30 7.64
N TYR A 170 -12.48 6.93 7.96
CA TYR A 170 -13.80 6.33 7.75
C TYR A 170 -14.19 6.41 6.26
N PRO A 171 -14.78 5.34 5.67
CA PRO A 171 -15.16 5.36 4.26
C PRO A 171 -16.35 6.30 4.02
N ALA A 172 -16.27 7.11 2.96
CA ALA A 172 -17.39 7.90 2.47
C ALA A 172 -18.20 7.15 1.39
N ILE A 173 -17.65 6.05 0.86
CA ILE A 173 -18.29 5.24 -0.18
C ILE A 173 -18.21 3.75 0.17
N LYS A 174 -19.14 2.96 -0.37
CA LYS A 174 -19.10 1.50 -0.26
C LYS A 174 -18.06 0.93 -1.21
N ALA A 175 -17.27 -0.01 -0.71
CA ALA A 175 -16.32 -0.75 -1.55
C ALA A 175 -17.04 -1.60 -2.60
N ARG A 176 -16.50 -1.63 -3.82
CA ARG A 176 -16.99 -2.53 -4.87
C ARG A 176 -16.42 -3.93 -4.70
N GLU A 177 -17.08 -4.90 -5.34
CA GLU A 177 -16.53 -6.24 -5.46
C GLU A 177 -15.21 -6.24 -6.22
N LYS A 178 -14.31 -7.11 -5.78
CA LYS A 178 -13.00 -7.27 -6.42
C LYS A 178 -13.13 -8.18 -7.64
N LEU A 179 -12.60 -7.74 -8.76
CA LEU A 179 -12.41 -8.61 -9.91
C LEU A 179 -11.25 -9.58 -9.59
N LEU A 180 -11.56 -10.86 -9.52
CA LEU A 180 -10.58 -11.91 -9.25
C LEU A 180 -10.41 -12.81 -10.47
N ARG A 181 -9.23 -13.37 -10.62
CA ARG A 181 -8.99 -14.48 -11.53
C ARG A 181 -9.57 -15.77 -10.93
N PRO A 182 -10.03 -16.72 -11.75
CA PRO A 182 -10.43 -18.05 -11.29
C PRO A 182 -9.27 -18.73 -10.56
N LYS A 183 -9.56 -19.34 -9.41
CA LYS A 183 -8.54 -19.94 -8.53
C LYS A 183 -7.83 -21.10 -9.21
N ASP A 184 -8.56 -21.93 -9.93
CA ASP A 184 -8.05 -23.10 -10.70
C ASP A 184 -7.05 -22.69 -11.79
N LYS A 185 -7.12 -21.47 -12.30
CA LYS A 185 -6.18 -20.89 -13.28
C LYS A 185 -4.94 -20.23 -12.66
N MET A 186 -4.72 -20.42 -11.37
CA MET A 186 -3.61 -19.79 -10.63
C MET A 186 -2.79 -20.78 -9.81
N ILE A 187 -3.24 -22.03 -9.70
CA ILE A 187 -2.61 -23.06 -8.88
C ILE A 187 -2.09 -24.15 -9.81
N HIS A 188 -0.80 -24.38 -9.74
CA HIS A 188 -0.10 -25.42 -10.48
C HIS A 188 0.53 -26.38 -9.46
N TYR A 189 0.32 -27.67 -9.60
CA TYR A 189 0.84 -28.69 -8.69
C TYR A 189 2.04 -29.41 -9.33
N GLY A 190 3.15 -29.47 -8.61
CA GLY A 190 4.39 -30.08 -9.10
C GLY A 190 5.15 -29.12 -10.04
N ALA A 191 5.75 -29.68 -11.07
CA ALA A 191 6.39 -28.91 -12.13
C ALA A 191 5.31 -28.38 -13.08
N ALA A 192 5.38 -27.08 -13.39
CA ALA A 192 4.48 -26.46 -14.35
C ALA A 192 5.06 -26.51 -15.77
N GLU A 193 4.21 -26.75 -16.76
CA GLU A 193 4.55 -26.67 -18.18
C GLU A 193 4.14 -25.32 -18.76
N LYS A 194 4.66 -24.98 -19.93
CA LYS A 194 4.38 -23.68 -20.56
C LYS A 194 2.89 -23.44 -20.76
N ASP A 195 2.15 -24.47 -21.12
CA ASP A 195 0.72 -24.39 -21.41
C ASP A 195 -0.17 -24.30 -20.14
N ASP A 196 0.42 -24.46 -18.96
CA ASP A 196 -0.25 -24.22 -17.69
C ASP A 196 -0.41 -22.71 -17.38
N PHE A 197 0.38 -21.88 -18.07
CA PHE A 197 0.35 -20.43 -17.88
C PHE A 197 -0.56 -19.76 -18.93
N ARG A 198 -0.99 -18.57 -18.60
CA ARG A 198 -1.82 -17.77 -19.50
C ARG A 198 -1.06 -17.43 -20.78
N THR A 199 -1.76 -17.49 -21.90
CA THR A 199 -1.32 -16.92 -23.16
C THR A 199 -1.28 -15.39 -23.11
N ASP A 200 -0.58 -14.76 -24.03
CA ASP A 200 -0.52 -13.29 -24.13
C ASP A 200 -1.93 -12.72 -24.37
N GLU A 201 -2.78 -13.39 -25.14
CA GLU A 201 -4.17 -13.00 -25.40
C GLU A 201 -5.00 -13.01 -24.11
N GLU A 202 -4.90 -14.06 -23.28
CA GLU A 202 -5.59 -14.15 -21.99
C GLU A 202 -5.12 -13.08 -21.01
N VAL A 203 -3.84 -12.72 -21.05
CA VAL A 203 -3.28 -11.63 -20.25
C VAL A 203 -3.85 -10.30 -20.69
N GLU A 204 -3.90 -10.06 -22.02
CA GLU A 204 -4.43 -8.82 -22.60
C GLU A 204 -5.93 -8.68 -22.32
N ASP A 205 -6.73 -9.73 -22.51
CA ASP A 205 -8.16 -9.72 -22.17
C ASP A 205 -8.38 -9.36 -20.70
N PHE A 206 -7.68 -10.03 -19.80
CA PHE A 206 -7.81 -9.73 -18.37
C PHE A 206 -7.37 -8.30 -18.03
N ALA A 207 -6.31 -7.78 -18.66
CA ALA A 207 -5.86 -6.41 -18.48
C ALA A 207 -6.91 -5.40 -18.94
N ASN A 208 -7.56 -5.66 -20.09
CA ASN A 208 -8.65 -4.83 -20.62
C ASN A 208 -9.88 -4.85 -19.69
N ARG A 209 -10.27 -6.01 -19.20
CA ARG A 209 -11.36 -6.15 -18.21
C ARG A 209 -11.03 -5.42 -16.91
N THR A 210 -9.79 -5.52 -16.42
CA THR A 210 -9.33 -4.81 -15.22
C THR A 210 -9.34 -3.30 -15.42
N ARG A 211 -8.91 -2.83 -16.60
CA ARG A 211 -8.95 -1.40 -16.96
C ARG A 211 -10.39 -0.88 -16.99
N THR A 212 -11.28 -1.59 -17.65
CA THR A 212 -12.72 -1.26 -17.73
C THR A 212 -13.35 -1.25 -16.34
N TRP A 213 -13.05 -2.26 -15.51
CA TRP A 213 -13.51 -2.33 -14.13
C TRP A 213 -12.99 -1.13 -13.31
N ALA A 214 -11.73 -0.76 -13.45
CA ALA A 214 -11.14 0.39 -12.77
C ALA A 214 -11.80 1.69 -13.22
N MET A 215 -11.95 1.92 -14.53
CA MET A 215 -12.56 3.12 -15.10
C MET A 215 -14.04 3.26 -14.73
N ALA A 216 -14.80 2.18 -14.72
CA ALA A 216 -16.18 2.19 -14.26
C ALA A 216 -16.32 2.55 -12.76
N THR A 217 -15.23 2.43 -11.98
CA THR A 217 -15.16 2.85 -10.58
C THR A 217 -15.04 4.36 -10.46
N ILE A 218 -14.44 5.00 -11.45
CA ILE A 218 -14.14 6.43 -11.48
C ILE A 218 -15.37 7.27 -11.84
N GLY A 219 -16.28 6.77 -12.65
CA GLY A 219 -17.35 7.56 -13.29
C GLY A 219 -18.72 7.58 -12.60
N ARG A 220 -18.98 6.70 -11.61
CA ARG A 220 -20.33 6.53 -11.03
C ARG A 220 -20.61 7.31 -9.75
N ASP A 221 -19.65 8.04 -9.23
CA ASP A 221 -19.82 8.76 -7.98
C ASP A 221 -20.28 10.22 -8.18
N LYS A 222 -21.06 10.47 -9.26
CA LYS A 222 -21.66 11.78 -9.56
C LYS A 222 -23.17 11.85 -9.26
N ASP A 223 -23.76 10.76 -8.76
CA ASP A 223 -25.17 10.72 -8.36
C ASP A 223 -25.33 10.58 -6.84
#